data_e3bc637d94630e88c4ba65918dc89fb3
#
_entry.id   e3bc637d94630e88c4ba65918dc89fb3
#
_cell.length_a   1.000
_cell.length_b   1.000
_cell.length_c   1.000
_cell.angle_alpha   90.00
_cell.angle_beta   90.00
_cell.angle_gamma   90.00
#
_symmetry.space_group_name_H-M   'P 1'
#
loop_
_entity.id
_entity.type
_entity.pdbx_description
1 polymer ?
#
loop_
_entity_poly.entity_id
_entity_poly.type
_entity_poly.pdbx_seq_one_letter_code
_entity_poly.pdbx_strand_id
1 'polypeptide(L)'
;MKIAIIGTGISGLTCGYYLRREHDVTLFEANDYIGGHTATVDVEVEGRSYSVDTGFIVYNDRTYPNFIALMEEIGVEGRPSQMSFSVRNDSNGLEYNGHTVSTLFAQKRNWLNPKFYSFIFEILRFNKEVKEIANQPNMVDLTLGDFLTSREFSDYFCDNYILPMGAAIWSSTLADMRAFPLPFFARFFLNHGLLDVTNRPQWYVIKGGSRAYIKPLTRGFADKIRLNTPVESVVRDQAGVTLHFNGQTERFDQVVFACHSDQALQLLKDSSATEQSVLSNLAYQANEVILHTDESLLPKRKAAWASWNYWLEGSEGEHRRAPTLTYNMNILQHIDAPKTFCVSLNSSEQIEQEKILKRFVYHHPVFNQQSIEAQSRRDEINGLSRAWFCGAYWYNGFHEDGVRSALDIVRGINLLDANLRSQGAA
;
A
#
# COMPACT_ATOMS: atom_id res chain seq x y z
N MET A 1 10.89 -8.01 -28.91
CA MET A 1 10.73 -6.54 -28.89
C MET A 1 11.71 -5.92 -27.90
N LYS A 2 12.07 -4.64 -28.10
CA LYS A 2 12.85 -3.83 -27.16
C LYS A 2 11.88 -3.00 -26.31
N ILE A 3 11.90 -3.18 -25.00
CA ILE A 3 10.89 -2.64 -24.08
C ILE A 3 11.55 -1.76 -23.01
N ALA A 4 11.10 -0.51 -22.90
CA ALA A 4 11.46 0.34 -21.79
C ALA A 4 10.48 0.16 -20.62
N ILE A 5 10.99 0.06 -19.39
CA ILE A 5 10.20 0.01 -18.16
C ILE A 5 10.63 1.19 -17.28
N ILE A 6 9.70 2.08 -16.95
CA ILE A 6 9.96 3.29 -16.17
C ILE A 6 9.52 3.06 -14.72
N GLY A 7 10.49 2.98 -13.81
CA GLY A 7 10.31 2.69 -12.40
C GLY A 7 10.73 1.27 -12.02
N THR A 8 11.40 1.15 -10.86
CA THR A 8 11.90 -0.13 -10.29
C THR A 8 11.20 -0.52 -8.99
N GLY A 9 9.98 -0.04 -8.76
CA GLY A 9 9.08 -0.59 -7.74
C GLY A 9 8.70 -2.02 -8.07
N ILE A 10 7.93 -2.67 -7.19
CA ILE A 10 7.55 -4.08 -7.36
C ILE A 10 6.90 -4.37 -8.72
N SER A 11 6.11 -3.43 -9.27
CA SER A 11 5.47 -3.60 -10.57
C SER A 11 6.50 -3.64 -11.70
N GLY A 12 7.44 -2.67 -11.73
CA GLY A 12 8.48 -2.61 -12.75
C GLY A 12 9.43 -3.79 -12.69
N LEU A 13 9.84 -4.19 -11.47
CA LEU A 13 10.70 -5.36 -11.28
C LEU A 13 10.00 -6.66 -11.70
N THR A 14 8.70 -6.81 -11.43
CA THR A 14 7.91 -7.95 -11.89
C THR A 14 7.81 -7.99 -13.42
N CYS A 15 7.54 -6.84 -14.06
CA CYS A 15 7.57 -6.75 -15.52
C CYS A 15 8.94 -7.13 -16.07
N GLY A 16 10.02 -6.57 -15.51
CA GLY A 16 11.41 -6.89 -15.94
C GLY A 16 11.74 -8.38 -15.80
N TYR A 17 11.34 -8.98 -14.66
CA TYR A 17 11.60 -10.39 -14.37
C TYR A 17 10.93 -11.34 -15.36
N TYR A 18 9.69 -11.11 -15.74
CA TYR A 18 8.98 -11.99 -16.66
C TYR A 18 9.26 -11.67 -18.12
N LEU A 19 9.27 -10.38 -18.52
CA LEU A 19 9.44 -9.97 -19.92
C LEU A 19 10.86 -10.25 -20.45
N ARG A 20 11.92 -10.23 -19.62
CA ARG A 20 13.30 -10.52 -20.03
C ARG A 20 13.49 -11.90 -20.65
N ARG A 21 12.54 -12.81 -20.45
CA ARG A 21 12.61 -14.17 -20.97
C ARG A 21 12.47 -14.22 -22.50
N GLU A 22 11.74 -13.25 -23.06
CA GLU A 22 11.40 -13.21 -24.49
C GLU A 22 11.72 -11.86 -25.15
N HIS A 23 12.00 -10.83 -24.34
CA HIS A 23 12.19 -9.47 -24.82
C HIS A 23 13.48 -8.84 -24.30
N ASP A 24 14.03 -7.85 -25.03
CA ASP A 24 15.14 -7.02 -24.56
C ASP A 24 14.56 -5.88 -23.70
N VAL A 25 14.71 -5.99 -22.39
CA VAL A 25 14.15 -5.02 -21.42
C VAL A 25 15.24 -4.08 -20.92
N THR A 26 14.88 -2.81 -20.73
CA THR A 26 15.69 -1.82 -20.01
C THR A 26 14.83 -1.13 -18.99
N LEU A 27 15.27 -1.12 -17.72
CA LEU A 27 14.58 -0.44 -16.64
C LEU A 27 15.25 0.89 -16.32
N PHE A 28 14.46 1.93 -16.12
CA PHE A 28 14.89 3.28 -15.78
C PHE A 28 14.43 3.63 -14.38
N GLU A 29 15.37 4.01 -13.52
CA GLU A 29 15.11 4.44 -12.14
C GLU A 29 15.71 5.82 -11.91
N ALA A 30 14.89 6.72 -11.38
CA ALA A 30 15.32 8.09 -11.10
C ALA A 30 16.25 8.18 -9.87
N ASN A 31 16.04 7.27 -8.90
CA ASN A 31 16.82 7.23 -7.67
C ASN A 31 18.13 6.45 -7.84
N ASP A 32 18.96 6.49 -6.80
CA ASP A 32 20.21 5.73 -6.67
C ASP A 32 20.00 4.30 -6.10
N TYR A 33 18.75 3.90 -5.86
CA TYR A 33 18.39 2.60 -5.31
C TYR A 33 17.21 1.96 -6.06
N ILE A 34 17.12 0.62 -6.00
CA ILE A 34 16.07 -0.20 -6.59
C ILE A 34 15.01 -0.53 -5.53
N GLY A 35 13.73 -0.53 -5.91
CA GLY A 35 12.67 -1.12 -5.09
C GLY A 35 11.48 -0.21 -4.80
N GLY A 36 11.60 1.10 -4.99
CA GLY A 36 10.53 2.05 -4.69
C GLY A 36 10.09 1.94 -3.22
N HIS A 37 8.83 1.58 -2.94
CA HIS A 37 8.31 1.36 -1.57
C HIS A 37 8.86 0.10 -0.87
N THR A 38 9.71 -0.70 -1.51
CA THR A 38 10.46 -1.77 -0.88
C THR A 38 11.69 -1.17 -0.19
N ALA A 39 11.47 -0.62 1.00
CA ALA A 39 12.46 0.18 1.71
C ALA A 39 12.77 -0.44 3.08
N THR A 40 13.94 -1.08 3.18
CA THR A 40 14.53 -1.52 4.45
C THR A 40 15.70 -0.62 4.79
N VAL A 41 15.70 -0.07 5.98
CA VAL A 41 16.69 0.90 6.49
C VAL A 41 17.53 0.23 7.55
N ASP A 42 18.85 0.29 7.39
CA ASP A 42 19.76 -0.14 8.45
C ASP A 42 20.00 1.02 9.42
N VAL A 43 19.82 0.75 10.70
CA VAL A 43 20.06 1.68 11.79
C VAL A 43 20.96 1.04 12.83
N GLU A 44 21.84 1.81 13.43
CA GLU A 44 22.71 1.38 14.52
C GLU A 44 22.17 1.91 15.85
N VAL A 45 21.91 1.00 16.79
CA VAL A 45 21.47 1.32 18.14
C VAL A 45 22.29 0.50 19.13
N GLU A 46 22.95 1.17 20.08
CA GLU A 46 23.79 0.55 21.11
C GLU A 46 24.85 -0.42 20.52
N GLY A 47 25.47 -0.03 19.39
CA GLY A 47 26.54 -0.80 18.72
C GLY A 47 26.06 -2.03 17.97
N ARG A 48 24.75 -2.19 17.74
CA ARG A 48 24.16 -3.25 16.92
C ARG A 48 23.38 -2.66 15.75
N SER A 49 23.49 -3.31 14.58
CA SER A 49 22.75 -2.93 13.38
C SER A 49 21.43 -3.67 13.31
N TYR A 50 20.37 -2.95 12.95
CA TYR A 50 19.01 -3.46 12.78
C TYR A 50 18.46 -3.03 11.43
N SER A 51 17.83 -3.95 10.71
CA SER A 51 17.18 -3.68 9.42
C SER A 51 15.67 -3.49 9.65
N VAL A 52 15.18 -2.28 9.45
CA VAL A 52 13.80 -1.89 9.73
C VAL A 52 13.10 -1.51 8.42
N ASP A 53 11.97 -2.14 8.13
CA ASP A 53 11.14 -1.80 6.98
C ASP A 53 10.35 -0.51 7.24
N THR A 54 10.36 0.40 6.28
CA THR A 54 9.68 1.70 6.40
C THR A 54 8.61 1.93 5.34
N GLY A 55 8.58 1.12 4.29
CA GLY A 55 7.58 1.17 3.23
C GLY A 55 6.70 -0.08 3.24
N PHE A 56 6.98 -1.05 2.35
CA PHE A 56 6.31 -2.35 2.38
C PHE A 56 6.81 -3.19 3.56
N ILE A 57 5.89 -3.67 4.41
CA ILE A 57 6.23 -4.40 5.64
C ILE A 57 5.65 -5.81 5.64
N VAL A 58 4.34 -5.96 5.36
CA VAL A 58 3.60 -7.21 5.60
C VAL A 58 2.80 -7.67 4.40
N TYR A 59 2.59 -8.99 4.31
CA TYR A 59 1.67 -9.65 3.39
C TYR A 59 0.97 -10.81 4.10
N ASN A 60 -0.08 -11.38 3.53
CA ASN A 60 -0.80 -12.48 4.14
C ASN A 60 -1.07 -13.63 3.15
N ASP A 61 -1.39 -14.80 3.68
CA ASP A 61 -1.60 -16.04 2.91
C ASP A 61 -2.92 -16.09 2.11
N ARG A 62 -3.78 -15.09 2.25
CA ARG A 62 -5.11 -15.09 1.60
C ARG A 62 -5.19 -14.14 0.41
N THR A 63 -4.67 -12.92 0.57
CA THR A 63 -4.88 -11.84 -0.40
C THR A 63 -3.65 -11.46 -1.19
N TYR A 64 -2.56 -12.23 -1.07
CA TYR A 64 -1.29 -12.01 -1.78
C TYR A 64 -0.85 -13.20 -2.65
N PRO A 65 -1.75 -13.84 -3.45
CA PRO A 65 -1.41 -15.06 -4.16
C PRO A 65 -0.30 -14.87 -5.22
N ASN A 66 -0.31 -13.75 -5.96
CA ASN A 66 0.69 -13.51 -6.99
C ASN A 66 2.04 -13.11 -6.39
N PHE A 67 2.03 -12.31 -5.32
CA PHE A 67 3.25 -11.96 -4.59
C PHE A 67 3.89 -13.20 -3.96
N ILE A 68 3.11 -14.08 -3.33
CA ILE A 68 3.60 -15.34 -2.75
C ILE A 68 4.21 -16.22 -3.83
N ALA A 69 3.50 -16.43 -4.94
CA ALA A 69 4.03 -17.22 -6.06
C ALA A 69 5.35 -16.66 -6.61
N LEU A 70 5.46 -15.34 -6.72
CA LEU A 70 6.70 -14.68 -7.12
C LEU A 70 7.83 -14.91 -6.10
N MET A 71 7.54 -14.78 -4.80
CA MET A 71 8.54 -15.02 -3.74
C MET A 71 9.01 -16.47 -3.73
N GLU A 72 8.10 -17.43 -3.89
CA GLU A 72 8.42 -18.86 -4.02
C GLU A 72 9.31 -19.13 -5.26
N GLU A 73 8.96 -18.54 -6.41
CA GLU A 73 9.73 -18.69 -7.66
C GLU A 73 11.16 -18.17 -7.53
N ILE A 74 11.39 -17.09 -6.80
CA ILE A 74 12.72 -16.51 -6.59
C ILE A 74 13.43 -17.03 -5.33
N GLY A 75 12.81 -17.95 -4.57
CA GLY A 75 13.40 -18.59 -3.38
C GLY A 75 13.50 -17.66 -2.16
N VAL A 76 12.54 -16.78 -1.96
CA VAL A 76 12.49 -15.85 -0.82
C VAL A 76 11.47 -16.31 0.21
N GLU A 77 11.89 -16.42 1.47
CA GLU A 77 11.07 -16.93 2.56
C GLU A 77 10.38 -15.80 3.34
N GLY A 78 9.11 -16.04 3.69
CA GLY A 78 8.38 -15.26 4.67
C GLY A 78 8.56 -15.79 6.09
N ARG A 79 8.42 -14.90 7.08
CA ARG A 79 8.34 -15.24 8.50
C ARG A 79 6.95 -14.86 9.02
N PRO A 80 6.21 -15.75 9.72
CA PRO A 80 4.95 -15.40 10.33
C PRO A 80 5.09 -14.17 11.22
N SER A 81 4.13 -13.25 11.13
CA SER A 81 4.08 -12.02 11.89
C SER A 81 2.75 -11.86 12.62
N GLN A 82 2.73 -11.01 13.63
CA GLN A 82 1.52 -10.64 14.33
C GLN A 82 0.97 -9.35 13.73
N MET A 83 -0.23 -9.41 13.15
CA MET A 83 -0.99 -8.23 12.74
C MET A 83 -2.04 -7.94 13.82
N SER A 84 -1.88 -6.83 14.49
CA SER A 84 -2.79 -6.38 15.55
C SER A 84 -2.98 -4.87 15.46
N PHE A 85 -4.13 -4.38 15.93
CA PHE A 85 -4.53 -2.99 15.87
C PHE A 85 -4.91 -2.49 17.26
N SER A 86 -4.40 -1.34 17.65
CA SER A 86 -4.76 -0.67 18.90
C SER A 86 -5.24 0.75 18.66
N VAL A 87 -6.06 1.22 19.57
CA VAL A 87 -6.50 2.61 19.64
C VAL A 87 -6.14 3.17 20.99
N ARG A 88 -5.55 4.37 20.98
CA ARG A 88 -5.41 5.27 22.11
C ARG A 88 -6.18 6.55 21.80
N ASN A 89 -7.21 6.86 22.58
CA ASN A 89 -7.98 8.08 22.45
C ASN A 89 -7.82 8.91 23.73
N ASP A 90 -7.08 10.00 23.65
CA ASP A 90 -6.80 10.84 24.83
C ASP A 90 -8.00 11.70 25.25
N SER A 91 -9.00 11.94 24.38
CA SER A 91 -10.22 12.70 24.73
C SER A 91 -11.12 11.95 25.71
N ASN A 92 -11.21 10.63 25.59
CA ASN A 92 -12.05 9.79 26.46
C ASN A 92 -11.24 8.80 27.31
N GLY A 93 -9.92 8.80 27.15
CA GLY A 93 -8.98 7.94 27.86
C GLY A 93 -9.09 6.45 27.54
N LEU A 94 -9.63 6.09 26.36
CA LEU A 94 -9.74 4.71 25.89
C LEU A 94 -8.41 4.21 25.34
N GLU A 95 -7.99 3.02 25.81
CA GLU A 95 -6.90 2.26 25.22
C GLU A 95 -7.28 0.78 25.14
N TYR A 96 -7.15 0.19 23.96
CA TYR A 96 -7.37 -1.25 23.76
C TYR A 96 -6.56 -1.77 22.57
N ASN A 97 -6.38 -3.09 22.51
CA ASN A 97 -5.82 -3.79 21.35
C ASN A 97 -6.75 -4.96 21.00
N GLY A 98 -7.23 -5.00 19.78
CA GLY A 98 -8.20 -5.98 19.28
C GLY A 98 -7.63 -7.37 18.96
N HIS A 99 -6.42 -7.73 19.43
CA HIS A 99 -5.79 -9.00 19.08
C HIS A 99 -6.34 -10.19 19.87
N THR A 100 -6.43 -10.05 21.19
CA THR A 100 -6.94 -11.07 22.11
C THR A 100 -7.92 -10.47 23.13
N VAL A 101 -8.69 -11.31 23.81
CA VAL A 101 -9.57 -10.84 24.91
C VAL A 101 -8.75 -10.13 25.99
N SER A 102 -7.58 -10.65 26.34
CA SER A 102 -6.69 -10.04 27.34
C SER A 102 -6.24 -8.64 26.93
N THR A 103 -5.85 -8.44 25.67
CA THR A 103 -5.40 -7.14 25.16
C THR A 103 -6.55 -6.20 24.88
N LEU A 104 -7.73 -6.71 24.54
CA LEU A 104 -8.97 -5.93 24.41
C LEU A 104 -9.35 -5.27 25.75
N PHE A 105 -9.18 -5.99 26.85
CA PHE A 105 -9.37 -5.50 28.20
C PHE A 105 -8.05 -5.05 28.87
N ALA A 106 -7.10 -4.51 28.12
CA ALA A 106 -5.86 -3.93 28.65
C ALA A 106 -6.13 -2.88 29.75
N GLN A 107 -7.24 -2.17 29.65
CA GLN A 107 -7.79 -1.34 30.72
C GLN A 107 -8.74 -2.17 31.57
N LYS A 108 -8.30 -2.62 32.75
CA LYS A 108 -9.12 -3.47 33.66
C LYS A 108 -10.48 -2.88 34.01
N ARG A 109 -10.60 -1.54 34.05
CA ARG A 109 -11.88 -0.83 34.28
C ARG A 109 -12.97 -1.20 33.25
N ASN A 110 -12.59 -1.58 32.05
CA ASN A 110 -13.51 -1.92 30.96
C ASN A 110 -14.28 -3.23 31.22
N TRP A 111 -13.80 -4.10 32.12
CA TRP A 111 -14.55 -5.29 32.56
C TRP A 111 -15.89 -4.95 33.23
N LEU A 112 -16.01 -3.77 33.85
CA LEU A 112 -17.22 -3.30 34.52
C LEU A 112 -17.90 -2.14 33.77
N ASN A 113 -17.51 -1.86 32.53
CA ASN A 113 -18.02 -0.72 31.77
C ASN A 113 -19.08 -1.16 30.73
N PRO A 114 -20.39 -0.92 30.95
CA PRO A 114 -21.45 -1.31 30.02
C PRO A 114 -21.27 -0.67 28.61
N LYS A 115 -20.74 0.55 28.55
CA LYS A 115 -20.47 1.25 27.28
C LYS A 115 -19.43 0.50 26.45
N PHE A 116 -18.45 -0.12 27.10
CA PHE A 116 -17.42 -0.89 26.39
C PHE A 116 -18.00 -2.21 25.84
N TYR A 117 -18.93 -2.85 26.52
CA TYR A 117 -19.63 -4.01 25.97
C TYR A 117 -20.54 -3.63 24.81
N SER A 118 -21.28 -2.51 24.90
CA SER A 118 -22.05 -1.97 23.75
C SER A 118 -21.16 -1.76 22.53
N PHE A 119 -19.97 -1.18 22.72
CA PHE A 119 -18.97 -0.99 21.68
C PHE A 119 -18.54 -2.34 21.04
N ILE A 120 -18.31 -3.37 21.83
CA ILE A 120 -17.98 -4.71 21.30
C ILE A 120 -19.15 -5.29 20.49
N PHE A 121 -20.40 -5.12 20.97
CA PHE A 121 -21.58 -5.55 20.23
C PHE A 121 -21.75 -4.82 18.90
N GLU A 122 -21.44 -3.53 18.85
CA GLU A 122 -21.46 -2.77 17.61
C GLU A 122 -20.41 -3.24 16.62
N ILE A 123 -19.20 -3.62 17.08
CA ILE A 123 -18.18 -4.25 16.22
C ILE A 123 -18.72 -5.54 15.60
N LEU A 124 -19.32 -6.43 16.39
CA LEU A 124 -19.86 -7.69 15.89
C LEU A 124 -21.03 -7.48 14.92
N ARG A 125 -21.93 -6.52 15.21
CA ARG A 125 -23.06 -6.13 14.36
C ARG A 125 -22.54 -5.57 13.03
N PHE A 126 -21.60 -4.65 13.07
CA PHE A 126 -20.98 -4.06 11.88
C PHE A 126 -20.35 -5.15 11.00
N ASN A 127 -19.55 -6.02 11.58
CA ASN A 127 -18.89 -7.11 10.85
C ASN A 127 -19.92 -8.00 10.13
N LYS A 128 -21.05 -8.32 10.77
CA LYS A 128 -22.12 -9.10 10.16
C LYS A 128 -22.79 -8.36 9.00
N GLU A 129 -23.22 -7.12 9.23
CA GLU A 129 -23.95 -6.33 8.23
C GLU A 129 -23.08 -6.00 7.00
N VAL A 130 -21.80 -5.67 7.21
CA VAL A 130 -20.88 -5.37 6.09
C VAL A 130 -20.56 -6.62 5.27
N LYS A 131 -20.48 -7.82 5.88
CA LYS A 131 -20.35 -9.07 5.12
C LYS A 131 -21.55 -9.34 4.20
N GLU A 132 -22.75 -9.02 4.66
CA GLU A 132 -23.97 -9.15 3.84
C GLU A 132 -23.93 -8.20 2.64
N ILE A 133 -23.47 -6.95 2.87
CA ILE A 133 -23.30 -5.92 1.82
C ILE A 133 -22.23 -6.30 0.80
N ALA A 134 -21.08 -6.81 1.26
CA ALA A 134 -19.98 -7.19 0.37
C ALA A 134 -20.38 -8.21 -0.69
N ASN A 135 -21.43 -9.00 -0.43
CA ASN A 135 -21.98 -10.01 -1.32
C ASN A 135 -23.13 -9.51 -2.22
N GLN A 136 -23.54 -8.23 -2.10
CA GLN A 136 -24.64 -7.66 -2.90
C GLN A 136 -24.09 -6.84 -4.09
N PRO A 137 -24.51 -7.12 -5.34
CA PRO A 137 -23.95 -6.45 -6.51
C PRO A 137 -24.41 -5.00 -6.76
N ASN A 138 -25.44 -4.51 -6.06
CA ASN A 138 -26.20 -3.31 -6.46
C ASN A 138 -26.07 -2.09 -5.52
N MET A 139 -25.01 -1.95 -4.73
CA MET A 139 -24.85 -0.80 -3.84
C MET A 139 -23.76 0.17 -4.37
N VAL A 140 -24.03 0.83 -5.50
CA VAL A 140 -23.02 1.62 -6.22
C VAL A 140 -22.73 2.97 -5.56
N ASP A 141 -23.69 3.62 -4.92
CA ASP A 141 -23.57 5.02 -4.49
C ASP A 141 -23.63 5.25 -2.95
N LEU A 142 -23.44 4.20 -2.14
CA LEU A 142 -23.49 4.34 -0.68
C LEU A 142 -22.11 4.57 -0.11
N THR A 143 -21.97 5.62 0.71
CA THR A 143 -20.74 5.88 1.47
C THR A 143 -20.72 5.13 2.80
N LEU A 144 -19.52 4.95 3.38
CA LEU A 144 -19.40 4.40 4.74
C LEU A 144 -20.15 5.26 5.76
N GLY A 145 -20.08 6.60 5.63
CA GLY A 145 -20.78 7.54 6.52
C GLY A 145 -22.31 7.42 6.45
N ASP A 146 -22.89 7.29 5.24
CA ASP A 146 -24.32 7.08 5.05
C ASP A 146 -24.77 5.75 5.68
N PHE A 147 -23.99 4.71 5.50
CA PHE A 147 -24.26 3.41 6.11
C PHE A 147 -24.24 3.49 7.64
N LEU A 148 -23.19 4.05 8.22
CA LEU A 148 -23.05 4.19 9.67
C LEU A 148 -24.22 4.99 10.28
N THR A 149 -24.64 6.07 9.62
CA THR A 149 -25.76 6.92 10.05
C THR A 149 -27.10 6.19 9.89
N SER A 150 -27.36 5.57 8.73
CA SER A 150 -28.63 4.88 8.46
C SER A 150 -28.87 3.65 9.34
N ARG A 151 -27.79 3.05 9.84
CA ARG A 151 -27.81 1.90 10.75
C ARG A 151 -27.65 2.30 12.22
N GLU A 152 -27.67 3.60 12.52
CA GLU A 152 -27.60 4.13 13.90
C GLU A 152 -26.41 3.56 14.71
N PHE A 153 -25.20 3.51 14.08
CA PHE A 153 -23.98 3.21 14.81
C PHE A 153 -23.58 4.41 15.68
N SER A 154 -23.15 4.15 16.91
CA SER A 154 -22.78 5.23 17.83
C SER A 154 -21.49 5.93 17.38
N ASP A 155 -21.37 7.24 17.67
CA ASP A 155 -20.12 7.98 17.45
C ASP A 155 -18.97 7.32 18.20
N TYR A 156 -19.24 6.73 19.36
CA TYR A 156 -18.21 6.01 20.12
C TYR A 156 -17.63 4.82 19.34
N PHE A 157 -18.44 4.06 18.63
CA PHE A 157 -17.98 2.99 17.72
C PHE A 157 -17.28 3.57 16.50
N CYS A 158 -17.86 4.58 15.87
CA CYS A 158 -17.31 5.18 14.66
C CYS A 158 -15.92 5.74 14.91
N ASP A 159 -15.76 6.54 15.96
CA ASP A 159 -14.54 7.29 16.24
C ASP A 159 -13.44 6.46 16.94
N ASN A 160 -13.79 5.34 17.57
CA ASN A 160 -12.81 4.51 18.27
C ASN A 160 -12.53 3.16 17.59
N TYR A 161 -13.17 2.83 16.47
CA TYR A 161 -12.92 1.58 15.76
C TYR A 161 -12.85 1.74 14.25
N ILE A 162 -14.00 1.99 13.59
CA ILE A 162 -14.06 1.76 12.14
C ILE A 162 -13.43 2.87 11.31
N LEU A 163 -13.66 4.14 11.67
CA LEU A 163 -13.05 5.26 10.96
C LEU A 163 -11.52 5.30 11.17
N PRO A 164 -11.00 5.14 12.43
CA PRO A 164 -9.58 5.01 12.66
C PRO A 164 -8.92 3.87 11.91
N MET A 165 -9.55 2.69 11.89
CA MET A 165 -9.00 1.53 11.20
C MET A 165 -8.93 1.76 9.68
N GLY A 166 -9.97 2.31 9.08
CA GLY A 166 -9.97 2.65 7.67
C GLY A 166 -8.93 3.72 7.34
N ALA A 167 -8.87 4.79 8.13
CA ALA A 167 -7.90 5.85 7.97
C ALA A 167 -6.45 5.34 8.06
N ALA A 168 -6.18 4.39 8.95
CA ALA A 168 -4.86 3.75 9.07
C ALA A 168 -4.48 2.93 7.82
N ILE A 169 -5.45 2.24 7.20
CA ILE A 169 -5.23 1.41 6.01
C ILE A 169 -4.89 2.27 4.78
N TRP A 170 -5.63 3.36 4.58
CA TRP A 170 -5.51 4.19 3.37
C TRP A 170 -4.81 5.54 3.59
N SER A 171 -4.19 5.76 4.75
CA SER A 171 -3.50 7.02 5.10
C SER A 171 -4.39 8.26 4.90
N SER A 172 -5.65 8.15 5.28
CA SER A 172 -6.73 9.10 5.01
C SER A 172 -7.18 9.82 6.29
N THR A 173 -7.97 10.88 6.17
CA THR A 173 -8.61 11.53 7.33
C THR A 173 -9.89 10.80 7.75
N LEU A 174 -10.37 11.04 8.98
CA LEU A 174 -11.67 10.48 9.43
C LEU A 174 -12.83 11.00 8.58
N ALA A 175 -12.75 12.25 8.10
CA ALA A 175 -13.78 12.85 7.24
C ALA A 175 -13.80 12.16 5.86
N ASP A 176 -12.64 11.93 5.25
CA ASP A 176 -12.54 11.23 3.97
C ASP A 176 -13.05 9.79 4.09
N MET A 177 -12.80 9.13 5.24
CA MET A 177 -13.32 7.79 5.49
C MET A 177 -14.85 7.74 5.56
N ARG A 178 -15.52 8.80 6.04
CA ARG A 178 -16.98 8.87 5.96
C ARG A 178 -17.50 8.96 4.53
N ALA A 179 -16.77 9.66 3.65
CA ALA A 179 -17.10 9.76 2.22
C ALA A 179 -16.63 8.56 1.39
N PHE A 180 -15.97 7.59 2.01
CA PHE A 180 -15.37 6.44 1.33
C PHE A 180 -16.44 5.49 0.76
N PRO A 181 -16.30 4.99 -0.49
CA PRO A 181 -17.29 4.09 -1.11
C PRO A 181 -17.44 2.78 -0.33
N LEU A 182 -18.62 2.54 0.21
CA LEU A 182 -18.90 1.37 1.04
C LEU A 182 -18.66 0.02 0.33
N PRO A 183 -19.02 -0.18 -0.95
CA PRO A 183 -18.78 -1.46 -1.63
C PRO A 183 -17.29 -1.81 -1.75
N PHE A 184 -16.44 -0.80 -1.99
CA PHE A 184 -14.99 -0.99 -2.04
C PHE A 184 -14.44 -1.32 -0.64
N PHE A 185 -14.85 -0.54 0.38
CA PHE A 185 -14.51 -0.78 1.78
C PHE A 185 -14.90 -2.19 2.23
N ALA A 186 -16.15 -2.59 1.98
CA ALA A 186 -16.69 -3.88 2.40
C ALA A 186 -15.95 -5.06 1.77
N ARG A 187 -15.68 -5.01 0.47
CA ARG A 187 -14.89 -6.04 -0.23
C ARG A 187 -13.48 -6.15 0.30
N PHE A 188 -12.84 -5.00 0.53
CA PHE A 188 -11.49 -4.99 1.09
C PHE A 188 -11.46 -5.63 2.48
N PHE A 189 -12.35 -5.20 3.40
CA PHE A 189 -12.42 -5.72 4.75
C PHE A 189 -12.75 -7.23 4.77
N LEU A 190 -13.64 -7.68 3.89
CA LEU A 190 -13.99 -9.09 3.75
C LEU A 190 -12.76 -9.90 3.28
N ASN A 191 -12.11 -9.48 2.21
CA ASN A 191 -10.97 -10.19 1.62
C ASN A 191 -9.79 -10.30 2.59
N HIS A 192 -9.51 -9.24 3.36
CA HIS A 192 -8.42 -9.22 4.33
C HIS A 192 -8.77 -9.85 5.68
N GLY A 193 -9.98 -10.42 5.83
CA GLY A 193 -10.42 -11.05 7.08
C GLY A 193 -10.59 -10.08 8.25
N LEU A 194 -10.74 -8.77 7.96
CA LEU A 194 -10.89 -7.74 8.99
C LEU A 194 -12.30 -7.76 9.63
N LEU A 195 -13.26 -8.36 8.95
CA LEU A 195 -14.62 -8.62 9.46
C LEU A 195 -14.72 -9.94 10.24
N ASP A 196 -13.62 -10.67 10.40
CA ASP A 196 -13.59 -11.95 11.12
C ASP A 196 -12.98 -11.80 12.51
N VAL A 197 -13.65 -12.39 13.51
CA VAL A 197 -13.09 -12.52 14.85
C VAL A 197 -12.16 -13.74 14.92
N THR A 198 -12.58 -14.83 14.25
CA THR A 198 -11.84 -16.07 14.06
C THR A 198 -11.54 -16.26 12.57
N ASN A 199 -10.69 -17.21 12.19
CA ASN A 199 -10.33 -17.48 10.79
C ASN A 199 -9.72 -16.26 10.07
N ARG A 200 -8.87 -15.52 10.79
CA ARG A 200 -8.08 -14.44 10.19
C ARG A 200 -6.94 -15.00 9.34
N PRO A 201 -6.53 -14.30 8.26
CA PRO A 201 -5.35 -14.69 7.49
C PRO A 201 -4.10 -14.65 8.36
N GLN A 202 -3.14 -15.54 8.11
CA GLN A 202 -1.81 -15.44 8.71
C GLN A 202 -1.02 -14.37 7.96
N TRP A 203 -0.48 -13.43 8.71
CA TRP A 203 0.38 -12.38 8.18
C TRP A 203 1.84 -12.79 8.25
N TYR A 204 2.64 -12.26 7.34
CA TYR A 204 4.05 -12.55 7.19
C TYR A 204 4.84 -11.26 6.93
N VAL A 205 6.11 -11.28 7.29
CA VAL A 205 7.14 -10.33 6.85
C VAL A 205 8.19 -11.08 6.03
N ILE A 206 8.88 -10.38 5.14
CA ILE A 206 10.01 -10.98 4.41
C ILE A 206 11.17 -11.18 5.40
N LYS A 207 11.75 -12.38 5.42
CA LYS A 207 12.89 -12.72 6.27
C LYS A 207 14.12 -11.88 5.87
N GLY A 208 14.63 -11.10 6.79
CA GLY A 208 15.74 -10.16 6.54
C GLY A 208 15.33 -8.78 6.03
N GLY A 209 14.01 -8.46 6.08
CA GLY A 209 13.43 -7.21 5.61
C GLY A 209 12.99 -7.26 4.15
N SER A 210 12.15 -6.33 3.76
CA SER A 210 11.52 -6.32 2.43
C SER A 210 12.54 -6.25 1.29
N ARG A 211 13.63 -5.51 1.43
CA ARG A 211 14.69 -5.43 0.39
C ARG A 211 15.33 -6.78 0.07
N ALA A 212 15.18 -7.81 0.91
CA ALA A 212 15.82 -9.11 0.70
C ALA A 212 15.39 -9.80 -0.61
N TYR A 213 14.20 -9.50 -1.12
CA TYR A 213 13.74 -10.07 -2.40
C TYR A 213 14.31 -9.35 -3.65
N ILE A 214 14.84 -8.12 -3.52
CA ILE A 214 15.33 -7.33 -4.66
C ILE A 214 16.41 -8.07 -5.45
N LYS A 215 17.45 -8.53 -4.77
CA LYS A 215 18.58 -9.22 -5.40
C LYS A 215 18.18 -10.53 -6.08
N PRO A 216 17.40 -11.43 -5.46
CA PRO A 216 16.87 -12.61 -6.15
C PRO A 216 16.00 -12.25 -7.36
N LEU A 217 15.10 -11.27 -7.24
CA LEU A 217 14.18 -10.85 -8.29
C LEU A 217 14.91 -10.25 -9.50
N THR A 218 15.95 -9.47 -9.27
CA THR A 218 16.73 -8.83 -10.36
C THR A 218 17.80 -9.73 -10.97
N ARG A 219 17.99 -10.95 -10.45
CA ARG A 219 18.95 -11.88 -10.98
C ARG A 219 18.69 -12.17 -12.46
N GLY A 220 19.69 -11.86 -13.32
CA GLY A 220 19.63 -12.08 -14.78
C GLY A 220 19.14 -10.89 -15.59
N PHE A 221 18.89 -9.71 -14.94
CA PHE A 221 18.67 -8.44 -15.63
C PHE A 221 19.13 -7.23 -14.82
N ALA A 222 19.92 -7.43 -13.76
CA ALA A 222 20.45 -6.33 -12.95
C ALA A 222 21.29 -5.33 -13.78
N ASP A 223 22.00 -5.82 -14.79
CA ASP A 223 22.77 -5.02 -15.76
C ASP A 223 21.91 -4.19 -16.71
N LYS A 224 20.60 -4.49 -16.79
CA LYS A 224 19.61 -3.75 -17.57
C LYS A 224 18.90 -2.65 -16.78
N ILE A 225 19.20 -2.49 -15.50
CA ILE A 225 18.65 -1.47 -14.63
C ILE A 225 19.58 -0.25 -14.60
N ARG A 226 19.06 0.90 -15.02
CA ARG A 226 19.79 2.17 -15.06
C ARG A 226 19.34 3.04 -13.90
N LEU A 227 20.14 3.12 -12.84
CA LEU A 227 19.92 4.02 -11.71
C LEU A 227 20.33 5.45 -12.05
N ASN A 228 19.88 6.42 -11.26
CA ASN A 228 20.14 7.85 -11.47
C ASN A 228 19.82 8.29 -12.91
N THR A 229 18.78 7.68 -13.50
CA THR A 229 18.40 7.91 -14.88
C THR A 229 16.91 8.30 -14.96
N PRO A 230 16.57 9.51 -14.47
CA PRO A 230 15.21 10.01 -14.56
C PRO A 230 14.81 10.17 -16.04
N VAL A 231 13.70 9.55 -16.42
CA VAL A 231 13.08 9.79 -17.71
C VAL A 231 12.42 11.18 -17.67
N GLU A 232 12.71 12.03 -18.66
CA GLU A 232 12.23 13.41 -18.73
C GLU A 232 10.98 13.52 -19.61
N SER A 233 10.93 12.72 -20.67
CA SER A 233 9.75 12.66 -21.54
C SER A 233 9.70 11.36 -22.36
N VAL A 234 8.48 11.02 -22.75
CA VAL A 234 8.16 9.89 -23.62
C VAL A 234 7.30 10.42 -24.77
N VAL A 235 7.69 10.10 -26.00
CA VAL A 235 6.94 10.45 -27.21
C VAL A 235 6.76 9.19 -28.05
N ARG A 236 5.56 8.96 -28.54
CA ARG A 236 5.20 7.78 -29.34
C ARG A 236 4.93 8.18 -30.80
N ASP A 237 5.30 7.32 -31.72
CA ASP A 237 4.94 7.43 -33.12
C ASP A 237 4.57 6.05 -33.72
N GLN A 238 4.28 6.00 -35.01
CA GLN A 238 3.93 4.74 -35.68
C GLN A 238 5.05 3.71 -35.67
N ALA A 239 6.32 4.15 -35.58
CA ALA A 239 7.49 3.28 -35.66
C ALA A 239 8.03 2.86 -34.25
N GLY A 240 7.59 3.50 -33.14
CA GLY A 240 8.08 3.14 -31.81
C GLY A 240 7.82 4.18 -30.74
N VAL A 241 8.60 4.09 -29.67
CA VAL A 241 8.57 4.98 -28.52
C VAL A 241 9.96 5.57 -28.31
N THR A 242 10.04 6.88 -28.17
CA THR A 242 11.28 7.60 -27.88
C THR A 242 11.29 8.09 -26.45
N LEU A 243 12.30 7.69 -25.67
CA LEU A 243 12.54 8.18 -24.32
C LEU A 243 13.66 9.22 -24.34
N HIS A 244 13.46 10.32 -23.61
CA HIS A 244 14.47 11.33 -23.32
C HIS A 244 14.87 11.25 -21.83
N PHE A 245 16.16 11.18 -21.55
CA PHE A 245 16.72 11.08 -20.19
C PHE A 245 18.18 11.55 -20.18
N ASN A 246 18.58 12.33 -19.17
CA ASN A 246 19.97 12.81 -18.98
C ASN A 246 20.59 13.40 -20.26
N GLY A 247 19.82 14.16 -21.04
CA GLY A 247 20.27 14.72 -22.32
C GLY A 247 20.49 13.71 -23.46
N GLN A 248 20.10 12.45 -23.25
CA GLN A 248 20.18 11.35 -24.22
C GLN A 248 18.79 11.00 -24.76
N THR A 249 18.78 10.31 -25.88
CA THR A 249 17.55 9.81 -26.51
C THR A 249 17.74 8.36 -26.91
N GLU A 250 16.77 7.49 -26.57
CA GLU A 250 16.79 6.09 -26.96
C GLU A 250 15.41 5.63 -27.43
N ARG A 251 15.39 4.72 -28.42
CA ARG A 251 14.16 4.23 -29.05
C ARG A 251 13.85 2.80 -28.63
N PHE A 252 12.56 2.54 -28.42
CA PHE A 252 11.99 1.27 -27.98
C PHE A 252 10.76 0.91 -28.83
N ASP A 253 10.37 -0.38 -28.80
CA ASP A 253 9.14 -0.84 -29.43
C ASP A 253 7.91 -0.58 -28.57
N GLN A 254 8.07 -0.71 -27.25
CA GLN A 254 7.01 -0.53 -26.25
C GLN A 254 7.57 0.18 -25.02
N VAL A 255 6.69 0.86 -24.27
CA VAL A 255 7.00 1.43 -22.95
C VAL A 255 6.02 0.93 -21.89
N VAL A 256 6.54 0.57 -20.72
CA VAL A 256 5.77 0.25 -19.51
C VAL A 256 6.02 1.35 -18.48
N PHE A 257 4.98 2.09 -18.14
CA PHE A 257 4.99 3.02 -17.03
C PHE A 257 4.67 2.25 -15.74
N ALA A 258 5.70 1.97 -14.95
CA ALA A 258 5.64 1.31 -13.66
C ALA A 258 5.91 2.29 -12.50
N CYS A 259 5.72 3.58 -12.75
CA CYS A 259 5.74 4.70 -11.82
C CYS A 259 4.31 5.10 -11.43
N HIS A 260 4.15 6.16 -10.65
CA HIS A 260 2.83 6.67 -10.28
C HIS A 260 2.06 7.17 -11.51
N SER A 261 0.73 7.15 -11.46
CA SER A 261 -0.15 7.58 -12.57
C SER A 261 0.05 9.04 -12.97
N ASP A 262 0.21 9.94 -12.00
CA ASP A 262 0.50 11.35 -12.20
C ASP A 262 1.88 11.57 -12.87
N GLN A 263 2.89 10.82 -12.43
CA GLN A 263 4.21 10.82 -13.06
C GLN A 263 4.14 10.28 -14.49
N ALA A 264 3.44 9.18 -14.71
CA ALA A 264 3.25 8.62 -16.07
C ALA A 264 2.62 9.63 -17.01
N LEU A 265 1.56 10.32 -16.55
CA LEU A 265 0.89 11.37 -17.32
C LEU A 265 1.82 12.56 -17.61
N GLN A 266 2.62 12.98 -16.63
CA GLN A 266 3.59 14.07 -16.81
C GLN A 266 4.67 13.73 -17.84
N LEU A 267 5.15 12.49 -17.85
CA LEU A 267 6.18 12.02 -18.78
C LEU A 267 5.67 11.90 -20.22
N LEU A 268 4.42 11.50 -20.40
CA LEU A 268 3.81 11.22 -21.69
C LEU A 268 3.38 12.50 -22.40
N LYS A 269 4.20 13.00 -23.35
CA LYS A 269 3.99 14.30 -23.99
C LYS A 269 2.92 14.29 -25.08
N ASP A 270 2.59 13.14 -25.62
CA ASP A 270 1.58 12.90 -26.64
C ASP A 270 0.34 12.18 -26.10
N SER A 271 0.04 12.38 -24.82
CA SER A 271 -1.09 11.72 -24.14
C SER A 271 -2.42 12.03 -24.81
N SER A 272 -3.22 11.00 -25.08
CA SER A 272 -4.58 11.13 -25.59
C SER A 272 -5.53 11.71 -24.54
N ALA A 273 -6.69 12.22 -24.96
CA ALA A 273 -7.72 12.71 -24.05
C ALA A 273 -8.21 11.61 -23.08
N THR A 274 -8.25 10.36 -23.53
CA THR A 274 -8.60 9.20 -22.69
C THR A 274 -7.53 8.92 -21.63
N GLU A 275 -6.24 8.89 -22.01
CA GLU A 275 -5.14 8.71 -21.07
C GLU A 275 -5.12 9.82 -20.02
N GLN A 276 -5.31 11.08 -20.43
CA GLN A 276 -5.43 12.21 -19.52
C GLN A 276 -6.61 12.03 -18.54
N SER A 277 -7.79 11.69 -19.07
CA SER A 277 -8.99 11.48 -18.25
C SER A 277 -8.85 10.35 -17.24
N VAL A 278 -8.21 9.25 -17.60
CA VAL A 278 -8.05 8.10 -16.71
C VAL A 278 -6.94 8.35 -15.67
N LEU A 279 -5.73 8.75 -16.14
CA LEU A 279 -4.57 8.85 -15.25
C LEU A 279 -4.67 10.03 -14.27
N SER A 280 -5.30 11.16 -14.64
CA SER A 280 -5.48 12.30 -13.74
C SER A 280 -6.44 12.02 -12.56
N ASN A 281 -7.34 11.05 -12.69
CA ASN A 281 -8.26 10.64 -11.62
C ASN A 281 -7.66 9.60 -10.65
N LEU A 282 -6.45 9.13 -10.91
CA LEU A 282 -5.69 8.24 -10.03
C LEU A 282 -4.65 9.06 -9.25
N ALA A 283 -5.13 9.90 -8.33
CA ALA A 283 -4.30 10.84 -7.59
C ALA A 283 -3.41 10.17 -6.54
N TYR A 284 -2.33 10.85 -6.17
CA TYR A 284 -1.41 10.46 -5.11
C TYR A 284 -1.33 11.53 -4.02
N GLN A 285 -1.16 11.09 -2.78
CA GLN A 285 -0.94 11.96 -1.62
C GLN A 285 0.43 11.67 -1.01
N ALA A 286 1.18 12.74 -0.74
CA ALA A 286 2.43 12.65 0.00
C ALA A 286 2.16 12.39 1.49
N ASN A 287 2.90 11.46 2.08
CA ASN A 287 2.89 11.17 3.51
C ASN A 287 4.32 11.23 4.04
N GLU A 288 4.53 11.99 5.10
CA GLU A 288 5.79 11.95 5.84
C GLU A 288 5.85 10.64 6.64
N VAL A 289 6.97 9.94 6.54
CA VAL A 289 7.22 8.68 7.25
C VAL A 289 8.48 8.82 8.08
N ILE A 290 8.39 8.54 9.38
CA ILE A 290 9.47 8.74 10.32
C ILE A 290 9.80 7.44 11.02
N LEU A 291 11.05 7.00 10.88
CA LEU A 291 11.61 5.94 11.69
C LEU A 291 12.21 6.54 12.96
N HIS A 292 11.76 6.10 14.14
CA HIS A 292 12.13 6.65 15.43
C HIS A 292 12.08 5.62 16.56
N THR A 293 12.52 6.02 17.76
CA THR A 293 12.46 5.20 18.99
C THR A 293 11.61 5.84 20.09
N ASP A 294 10.74 6.77 19.74
CA ASP A 294 9.86 7.42 20.69
C ASP A 294 8.61 6.57 20.97
N GLU A 295 8.51 6.04 22.19
CA GLU A 295 7.39 5.24 22.64
C GLU A 295 6.16 6.08 23.07
N SER A 296 6.28 7.40 23.14
CA SER A 296 5.19 8.29 23.63
C SER A 296 3.96 8.26 22.72
N LEU A 297 4.13 7.93 21.44
CA LEU A 297 3.06 7.80 20.45
C LEU A 297 2.28 6.48 20.59
N LEU A 298 2.84 5.50 21.31
CA LEU A 298 2.18 4.22 21.58
C LEU A 298 1.18 4.37 22.75
N PRO A 299 0.24 3.42 22.93
CA PRO A 299 -0.60 3.39 24.11
C PRO A 299 0.21 3.49 25.41
N LYS A 300 -0.29 4.24 26.40
CA LYS A 300 0.36 4.38 27.72
C LYS A 300 0.53 3.03 28.42
N ARG A 301 -0.40 2.10 28.14
CA ARG A 301 -0.33 0.71 28.66
C ARG A 301 0.33 -0.20 27.66
N LYS A 302 1.48 -0.78 28.03
CA LYS A 302 2.18 -1.77 27.19
C LYS A 302 1.30 -2.97 26.82
N ALA A 303 0.34 -3.35 27.65
CA ALA A 303 -0.64 -4.39 27.34
C ALA A 303 -1.58 -4.06 26.17
N ALA A 304 -1.71 -2.77 25.81
CA ALA A 304 -2.45 -2.31 24.65
C ALA A 304 -1.59 -2.13 23.40
N TRP A 305 -0.28 -2.30 23.47
CA TRP A 305 0.60 -2.18 22.31
C TRP A 305 0.24 -3.21 21.25
N ALA A 306 0.19 -2.74 20.03
CA ALA A 306 -0.12 -3.55 18.84
C ALA A 306 0.92 -3.31 17.76
N SER A 307 0.85 -4.08 16.69
CA SER A 307 1.64 -3.83 15.48
C SER A 307 1.31 -2.47 14.88
N TRP A 308 0.02 -2.11 14.86
CA TRP A 308 -0.51 -0.84 14.38
C TRP A 308 -1.16 -0.11 15.56
N ASN A 309 -0.62 1.05 15.90
CA ASN A 309 -1.10 1.83 17.05
C ASN A 309 -1.63 3.16 16.52
N TYR A 310 -2.91 3.36 16.72
CA TYR A 310 -3.64 4.53 16.30
C TYR A 310 -3.84 5.47 17.50
N TRP A 311 -3.40 6.71 17.35
CA TRP A 311 -3.53 7.71 18.40
C TRP A 311 -4.45 8.84 17.94
N LEU A 312 -5.51 9.08 18.72
CA LEU A 312 -6.44 10.20 18.64
C LEU A 312 -6.05 11.22 19.72
N GLU A 313 -5.48 12.35 19.30
CA GLU A 313 -5.24 13.47 20.22
C GLU A 313 -6.56 14.08 20.67
N GLY A 314 -6.64 14.53 21.92
CA GLY A 314 -7.88 14.94 22.59
C GLY A 314 -8.25 16.39 22.46
N SER A 315 -8.22 17.07 21.32
CA SER A 315 -8.72 18.44 21.21
C SER A 315 -10.05 18.54 20.44
N GLU A 316 -11.00 19.30 20.97
CA GLU A 316 -12.28 19.59 20.32
C GLU A 316 -12.05 20.28 18.97
N GLY A 317 -12.57 19.70 17.89
CA GLY A 317 -12.47 20.21 16.51
C GLY A 317 -11.60 19.38 15.56
N GLU A 318 -11.01 18.27 15.98
CA GLU A 318 -9.99 17.51 15.26
C GLU A 318 -10.48 16.48 14.24
N HIS A 319 -11.75 16.45 13.86
CA HIS A 319 -12.19 15.62 12.72
C HIS A 319 -11.49 15.95 11.38
N ARG A 320 -10.63 16.97 11.36
CA ARG A 320 -9.87 17.43 10.18
C ARG A 320 -8.39 17.06 10.19
N ARG A 321 -7.81 16.64 11.32
CA ARG A 321 -6.42 16.16 11.33
C ARG A 321 -6.37 14.70 10.93
N ALA A 322 -5.37 14.37 10.10
CA ALA A 322 -5.05 12.98 9.85
C ALA A 322 -4.62 12.33 11.17
N PRO A 323 -5.16 11.15 11.48
CA PRO A 323 -4.78 10.44 12.71
C PRO A 323 -3.31 10.04 12.68
N THR A 324 -2.69 10.00 13.86
CA THR A 324 -1.35 9.48 14.02
C THR A 324 -1.38 7.96 14.01
N LEU A 325 -0.74 7.35 13.03
CA LEU A 325 -0.51 5.92 12.96
C LEU A 325 0.96 5.63 13.26
N THR A 326 1.22 4.77 14.25
CA THR A 326 2.56 4.30 14.59
C THR A 326 2.63 2.78 14.52
N TYR A 327 3.49 2.28 13.63
CA TYR A 327 3.84 0.86 13.55
C TYR A 327 4.88 0.51 14.61
N ASN A 328 4.67 -0.55 15.36
CA ASN A 328 5.67 -1.14 16.26
C ASN A 328 6.43 -2.23 15.50
N MET A 329 7.61 -1.90 15.04
CA MET A 329 8.42 -2.78 14.20
C MET A 329 9.00 -3.97 14.95
N ASN A 330 9.18 -3.85 16.28
CA ASN A 330 9.64 -4.96 17.11
C ASN A 330 8.59 -6.08 17.13
N ILE A 331 7.29 -5.74 17.13
CA ILE A 331 6.20 -6.71 17.00
C ILE A 331 6.12 -7.22 15.56
N LEU A 332 6.07 -6.33 14.56
CA LEU A 332 5.87 -6.70 13.16
C LEU A 332 7.01 -7.55 12.59
N GLN A 333 8.25 -7.09 12.75
CA GLN A 333 9.42 -7.78 12.20
C GLN A 333 10.13 -8.70 13.19
N HIS A 334 9.60 -8.87 14.43
CA HIS A 334 10.24 -9.62 15.52
C HIS A 334 11.67 -9.16 15.79
N ILE A 335 11.87 -7.84 15.87
CA ILE A 335 13.17 -7.25 16.15
C ILE A 335 13.43 -7.32 17.67
N ASP A 336 14.43 -8.11 18.04
CA ASP A 336 14.92 -8.16 19.42
C ASP A 336 15.97 -7.07 19.63
N ALA A 337 15.53 -5.93 20.15
CA ALA A 337 16.35 -4.76 20.38
C ALA A 337 16.06 -4.11 21.74
N PRO A 338 17.06 -3.38 22.32
CA PRO A 338 16.87 -2.67 23.59
C PRO A 338 15.95 -1.45 23.46
N LYS A 339 15.68 -0.99 22.23
CA LYS A 339 14.76 0.11 21.90
C LYS A 339 13.58 -0.42 21.07
N THR A 340 12.43 0.25 21.20
CA THR A 340 11.29 0.00 20.34
C THR A 340 11.45 0.83 19.07
N PHE A 341 11.58 0.16 17.91
CA PHE A 341 11.55 0.85 16.62
C PHE A 341 10.11 1.12 16.21
N CYS A 342 9.83 2.37 15.96
CA CYS A 342 8.54 2.88 15.54
C CYS A 342 8.66 3.49 14.14
N VAL A 343 7.65 3.23 13.30
CA VAL A 343 7.47 3.94 12.04
C VAL A 343 6.15 4.67 12.11
N SER A 344 6.19 6.01 12.09
CA SER A 344 4.98 6.85 12.20
C SER A 344 4.74 7.65 10.93
N LEU A 345 3.45 7.85 10.62
CA LEU A 345 3.02 8.63 9.47
C LEU A 345 2.48 9.99 9.95
N ASN A 346 2.91 11.05 9.26
CA ASN A 346 2.41 12.43 9.43
C ASN A 346 2.41 12.95 10.88
N SER A 347 3.47 12.63 11.64
CA SER A 347 3.53 12.85 13.09
C SER A 347 4.86 13.46 13.56
N SER A 348 5.57 14.18 12.69
CA SER A 348 6.92 14.71 13.01
C SER A 348 6.94 15.68 14.18
N GLU A 349 5.86 16.44 14.37
CA GLU A 349 5.75 17.43 15.47
C GLU A 349 5.58 16.78 16.84
N GLN A 350 5.06 15.54 16.88
CA GLN A 350 4.82 14.81 18.13
C GLN A 350 6.02 13.98 18.60
N ILE A 351 7.02 13.78 17.73
CA ILE A 351 8.18 12.93 18.00
C ILE A 351 9.33 13.78 18.54
N GLU A 352 9.93 13.38 19.66
CA GLU A 352 11.14 14.00 20.18
C GLU A 352 12.27 13.91 19.15
N GLN A 353 12.89 15.05 18.80
CA GLN A 353 13.86 15.15 17.70
C GLN A 353 15.06 14.21 17.87
N GLU A 354 15.54 14.03 19.12
CA GLU A 354 16.69 13.18 19.42
C GLU A 354 16.37 11.67 19.24
N LYS A 355 15.09 11.30 19.19
CA LYS A 355 14.64 9.93 18.98
C LYS A 355 14.40 9.60 17.51
N ILE A 356 14.45 10.59 16.61
CA ILE A 356 14.27 10.40 15.18
C ILE A 356 15.55 9.78 14.59
N LEU A 357 15.40 8.66 13.92
CA LEU A 357 16.49 7.97 13.24
C LEU A 357 16.57 8.36 11.76
N LYS A 358 15.41 8.39 11.06
CA LYS A 358 15.33 8.80 9.64
C LYS A 358 13.96 9.36 9.30
N ARG A 359 13.90 10.19 8.23
CA ARG A 359 12.68 10.78 7.65
C ARG A 359 12.60 10.43 6.18
N PHE A 360 11.38 10.18 5.70
CA PHE A 360 11.06 9.88 4.30
C PHE A 360 9.77 10.59 3.91
N VAL A 361 9.56 10.74 2.61
CA VAL A 361 8.26 11.11 2.04
C VAL A 361 7.86 10.00 1.07
N TYR A 362 6.77 9.32 1.37
CA TYR A 362 6.17 8.33 0.49
C TYR A 362 4.84 8.83 -0.06
N HIS A 363 4.56 8.50 -1.31
CA HIS A 363 3.33 8.88 -1.96
C HIS A 363 2.42 7.66 -2.05
N HIS A 364 1.19 7.78 -1.54
CA HIS A 364 0.19 6.72 -1.58
C HIS A 364 -0.97 7.10 -2.50
N PRO A 365 -1.53 6.14 -3.27
CA PRO A 365 -2.70 6.41 -4.10
C PRO A 365 -3.91 6.75 -3.23
N VAL A 366 -4.70 7.72 -3.70
CA VAL A 366 -5.94 8.15 -3.04
C VAL A 366 -7.10 7.40 -3.66
N PHE A 367 -7.91 6.73 -2.82
CA PHE A 367 -9.09 5.99 -3.24
C PHE A 367 -10.37 6.79 -2.95
N ASN A 368 -11.09 7.11 -4.01
CA ASN A 368 -12.39 7.77 -3.98
C ASN A 368 -13.23 7.27 -5.17
N GLN A 369 -14.47 7.75 -5.32
CA GLN A 369 -15.35 7.35 -6.39
C GLN A 369 -14.71 7.53 -7.77
N GLN A 370 -14.05 8.67 -8.00
CA GLN A 370 -13.41 9.00 -9.28
C GLN A 370 -12.26 8.03 -9.62
N SER A 371 -11.44 7.67 -8.63
CA SER A 371 -10.34 6.72 -8.85
C SER A 371 -10.85 5.30 -9.12
N ILE A 372 -11.95 4.88 -8.50
CA ILE A 372 -12.58 3.57 -8.75
C ILE A 372 -13.17 3.52 -10.17
N GLU A 373 -13.80 4.60 -10.62
CA GLU A 373 -14.29 4.73 -12.00
C GLU A 373 -13.12 4.69 -13.00
N ALA A 374 -12.03 5.42 -12.72
CA ALA A 374 -10.83 5.40 -13.56
C ALA A 374 -10.20 4.00 -13.64
N GLN A 375 -10.15 3.25 -12.54
CA GLN A 375 -9.68 1.86 -12.53
C GLN A 375 -10.48 0.97 -13.49
N SER A 376 -11.80 1.14 -13.57
CA SER A 376 -12.66 0.36 -14.48
C SER A 376 -12.40 0.63 -15.96
N ARG A 377 -11.79 1.77 -16.28
CA ARG A 377 -11.45 2.21 -17.64
C ARG A 377 -10.01 1.89 -18.06
N ARG A 378 -9.32 1.05 -17.30
CA ARG A 378 -7.92 0.67 -17.55
C ARG A 378 -7.67 0.16 -18.96
N ASP A 379 -8.57 -0.67 -19.47
CA ASP A 379 -8.43 -1.29 -20.80
C ASP A 379 -8.61 -0.29 -21.96
N GLU A 380 -9.13 0.92 -21.68
CA GLU A 380 -9.22 2.00 -22.65
C GLU A 380 -7.85 2.64 -22.97
N ILE A 381 -6.84 2.40 -22.14
CA ILE A 381 -5.51 3.02 -22.31
C ILE A 381 -4.37 1.99 -22.35
N ASN A 382 -4.53 0.79 -21.77
CA ASN A 382 -3.45 -0.20 -21.71
C ASN A 382 -3.26 -0.93 -23.03
N GLY A 383 -2.01 -0.99 -23.49
CA GLY A 383 -1.65 -1.66 -24.74
C GLY A 383 -1.98 -0.87 -26.01
N LEU A 384 -2.54 0.33 -25.84
CA LEU A 384 -2.79 1.24 -26.97
C LEU A 384 -1.57 2.13 -27.21
N SER A 385 -1.35 2.47 -28.47
CA SER A 385 -0.26 3.39 -28.85
C SER A 385 1.10 3.06 -28.20
N ARG A 386 1.41 1.75 -28.03
CA ARG A 386 2.68 1.24 -27.49
C ARG A 386 2.95 1.55 -26.02
N ALA A 387 1.96 2.00 -25.26
CA ALA A 387 2.07 2.35 -23.86
C ALA A 387 1.28 1.38 -22.96
N TRP A 388 1.90 1.03 -21.83
CA TRP A 388 1.35 0.14 -20.83
C TRP A 388 1.53 0.78 -19.45
N PHE A 389 0.51 0.67 -18.58
CA PHE A 389 0.51 1.30 -17.27
C PHE A 389 0.26 0.24 -16.18
N CYS A 390 1.22 0.04 -15.29
CA CYS A 390 1.09 -0.84 -14.13
C CYS A 390 1.46 -0.12 -12.84
N GLY A 391 0.89 -0.58 -11.75
CA GLY A 391 1.09 -0.03 -10.42
C GLY A 391 -0.01 -0.50 -9.48
N ALA A 392 0.22 -0.37 -8.19
CA ALA A 392 -0.74 -0.78 -7.16
C ALA A 392 -2.07 0.02 -7.24
N TYR A 393 -2.04 1.21 -7.81
CA TYR A 393 -3.19 2.10 -8.00
C TYR A 393 -4.31 1.53 -8.89
N TRP A 394 -4.03 0.48 -9.67
CA TRP A 394 -5.04 -0.19 -10.49
C TRP A 394 -5.98 -1.11 -9.72
N TYR A 395 -5.71 -1.34 -8.42
CA TYR A 395 -6.52 -2.20 -7.56
C TYR A 395 -6.68 -1.57 -6.17
N ASN A 396 -6.19 -2.22 -5.10
CA ASN A 396 -6.40 -1.76 -3.71
C ASN A 396 -5.21 -0.96 -3.13
N GLY A 397 -4.11 -0.81 -3.86
CA GLY A 397 -2.96 -0.02 -3.44
C GLY A 397 -1.85 -0.79 -2.71
N PHE A 398 -1.88 -2.12 -2.72
CA PHE A 398 -0.93 -2.97 -1.99
C PHE A 398 0.11 -3.62 -2.90
N HIS A 399 1.13 -4.26 -2.30
CA HIS A 399 2.20 -4.93 -3.05
C HIS A 399 1.68 -6.04 -3.98
N GLU A 400 0.69 -6.81 -3.54
CA GLU A 400 -0.03 -7.76 -4.39
C GLU A 400 -0.57 -7.11 -5.65
N ASP A 401 -1.18 -5.93 -5.50
CA ASP A 401 -1.80 -5.21 -6.60
C ASP A 401 -0.76 -4.71 -7.61
N GLY A 402 0.42 -4.35 -7.11
CA GLY A 402 1.58 -4.02 -7.93
C GLY A 402 2.03 -5.22 -8.78
N VAL A 403 2.17 -6.39 -8.17
CA VAL A 403 2.51 -7.64 -8.89
C VAL A 403 1.41 -8.03 -9.86
N ARG A 404 0.15 -8.04 -9.42
CA ARG A 404 -1.01 -8.38 -10.25
C ARG A 404 -1.10 -7.50 -11.49
N SER A 405 -0.97 -6.18 -11.32
CA SER A 405 -1.02 -5.24 -12.45
C SER A 405 0.12 -5.44 -13.45
N ALA A 406 1.30 -5.80 -12.94
CA ALA A 406 2.45 -6.13 -13.78
C ALA A 406 2.24 -7.41 -14.59
N LEU A 407 1.68 -8.47 -13.96
CA LEU A 407 1.35 -9.72 -14.65
C LEU A 407 0.29 -9.52 -15.75
N ASP A 408 -0.65 -8.58 -15.57
CA ASP A 408 -1.59 -8.21 -16.63
C ASP A 408 -0.86 -7.63 -17.85
N ILE A 409 0.11 -6.73 -17.60
CA ILE A 409 0.95 -6.14 -18.67
C ILE A 409 1.79 -7.21 -19.36
N VAL A 410 2.42 -8.10 -18.61
CA VAL A 410 3.23 -9.19 -19.17
C VAL A 410 2.38 -10.06 -20.12
N ARG A 411 1.16 -10.43 -19.70
CA ARG A 411 0.22 -11.17 -20.55
C ARG A 411 -0.14 -10.41 -21.82
N GLY A 412 -0.46 -9.11 -21.68
CA GLY A 412 -0.83 -8.25 -22.81
C GLY A 412 0.29 -8.10 -23.82
N ILE A 413 1.54 -7.86 -23.38
CA ILE A 413 2.71 -7.72 -24.23
C ILE A 413 3.03 -9.04 -24.95
N ASN A 414 2.96 -10.17 -24.26
CA ASN A 414 3.21 -11.48 -24.89
C ASN A 414 2.16 -11.83 -25.95
N LEU A 415 0.90 -11.48 -25.71
CA LEU A 415 -0.17 -11.66 -26.71
C LEU A 415 0.05 -10.76 -27.93
N LEU A 416 0.47 -9.50 -27.72
CA LEU A 416 0.80 -8.58 -28.80
C LEU A 416 1.96 -9.15 -29.65
N ASP A 417 3.03 -9.63 -29.03
CA ASP A 417 4.18 -10.19 -29.75
C ASP A 417 3.81 -11.43 -30.57
N ALA A 418 3.02 -12.33 -29.98
CA ALA A 418 2.51 -13.51 -30.71
C ALA A 418 1.68 -13.13 -31.96
N ASN A 419 0.83 -12.13 -31.84
CA ASN A 419 0.03 -11.61 -32.98
C ASN A 419 0.92 -10.99 -34.06
N LEU A 420 1.93 -10.20 -33.68
CA LEU A 420 2.87 -9.60 -34.64
C LEU A 420 3.70 -10.67 -35.39
N ARG A 421 4.16 -11.72 -34.70
CA ARG A 421 4.89 -12.84 -35.32
C ARG A 421 4.00 -13.60 -36.31
N SER A 422 2.73 -13.81 -35.97
CA SER A 422 1.79 -14.52 -36.86
C SER A 422 1.47 -13.72 -38.14
N GLN A 423 1.38 -12.39 -38.04
CA GLN A 423 1.15 -11.52 -39.20
C GLN A 423 2.38 -11.34 -40.09
N GLY A 424 3.58 -11.42 -39.52
CA GLY A 424 4.83 -11.35 -40.29
C GLY A 424 5.23 -12.67 -40.96
N ALA A 425 4.58 -13.77 -40.60
CA ALA A 425 4.78 -15.10 -41.19
C ALA A 425 3.79 -15.43 -42.33
N ALA A 426 2.78 -14.59 -42.55
CA ALA A 426 1.81 -14.69 -43.66
C ALA A 426 2.17 -13.74 -44.78
#